data_94ee26cee757efad728f29f8c2521aac
#
_entry.id   94ee26cee757efad728f29f8c2521aac
#
_cell.length_a   1.000
_cell.length_b   1.000
_cell.length_c   1.000
_cell.angle_alpha   90.00
_cell.angle_beta   90.00
_cell.angle_gamma   90.00
#
_symmetry.space_group_name_H-M   'P 1'
#
loop_
_entity.id
_entity.type
_entity.pdbx_description
1 polymer ?
#
loop_
_entity_poly.entity_id
_entity_poly.type
_entity_poly.pdbx_seq_one_letter_code
_entity_poly.pdbx_strand_id
1 'polypeptide(L)'
;AKRAMQRWMDTGAQITFVPRSNQLEYVYFTGKTDAGNNTSHDGYRKGERTDVNITAFWWRQAEWMPAHELGHVLGFHHEHQRWDRDQFVTIHYENIKPGRQHDYDWIAQTNWIVSSTTYDYRSIMHYRVCWAGACESECKDGDGSSPCAVIDPVGTNYDRVIGQWDENKISATDAEKVRLVYGTAAAATSR
;
A
#
# COMPACT_ATOMS: atom_id res chain seq x y z
N ALA A 1 12.28 8.80 -2.79
CA ALA A 1 12.73 7.43 -2.52
C ALA A 1 13.40 7.29 -1.15
N LYS A 2 14.50 8.04 -0.85
CA LYS A 2 15.26 7.84 0.40
C LYS A 2 14.40 7.94 1.67
N ARG A 3 13.50 8.92 1.77
CA ARG A 3 12.58 9.05 2.92
C ARG A 3 11.62 7.87 3.01
N ALA A 4 11.10 7.38 1.90
CA ALA A 4 10.23 6.21 1.86
C ALA A 4 10.95 4.94 2.32
N MET A 5 12.19 4.72 1.87
CA MET A 5 13.05 3.64 2.36
C MET A 5 13.28 3.75 3.87
N GLN A 6 13.60 4.97 4.36
CA GLN A 6 13.81 5.19 5.78
C GLN A 6 12.59 4.86 6.63
N ARG A 7 11.38 5.22 6.18
CA ARG A 7 10.13 4.89 6.89
C ARG A 7 9.96 3.38 7.10
N TRP A 8 10.24 2.57 6.05
CA TRP A 8 10.18 1.12 6.20
C TRP A 8 11.29 0.58 7.11
N MET A 9 12.49 1.14 7.07
CA MET A 9 13.56 0.77 8.01
C MET A 9 13.21 1.16 9.46
N ASP A 10 12.56 2.30 9.66
CA ASP A 10 12.13 2.80 10.98
C ASP A 10 11.02 1.95 11.62
N THR A 11 10.41 1.03 10.90
CA THR A 11 9.46 0.05 11.46
C THR A 11 10.09 -0.92 12.45
N GLY A 12 11.41 -1.00 12.49
CA GLY A 12 12.16 -1.96 13.29
C GLY A 12 12.20 -3.37 12.67
N ALA A 13 11.80 -3.55 11.42
CA ALA A 13 12.01 -4.78 10.69
C ALA A 13 13.49 -4.95 10.31
N GLN A 14 13.93 -6.20 10.14
CA GLN A 14 15.30 -6.52 9.74
C GLN A 14 15.48 -6.33 8.22
N ILE A 15 15.27 -5.11 7.74
CA ILE A 15 15.43 -4.71 6.35
C ILE A 15 16.42 -3.54 6.25
N THR A 16 17.19 -3.50 5.17
CA THR A 16 18.12 -2.41 4.89
C THR A 16 18.15 -2.14 3.40
N PHE A 17 17.92 -0.90 3.01
CA PHE A 17 18.10 -0.46 1.63
C PHE A 17 19.52 0.07 1.44
N VAL A 18 20.28 -0.56 0.55
CA VAL A 18 21.65 -0.19 0.24
C VAL A 18 21.79 0.26 -1.22
N PRO A 19 22.73 1.14 -1.56
CA PRO A 19 23.02 1.47 -2.95
C PRO A 19 23.40 0.22 -3.74
N ARG A 20 22.86 0.09 -4.97
CA ARG A 20 23.23 -0.98 -5.87
C ARG A 20 24.68 -0.86 -6.31
N SER A 21 25.38 -1.97 -6.35
CA SER A 21 26.70 -2.11 -6.98
C SER A 21 26.63 -3.03 -8.21
N ASN A 22 26.50 -4.34 -7.98
CA ASN A 22 26.46 -5.36 -9.03
C ASN A 22 25.35 -6.41 -8.85
N GLN A 23 24.41 -6.17 -7.90
CA GLN A 23 23.30 -7.09 -7.69
C GLN A 23 22.44 -7.20 -8.95
N LEU A 24 21.99 -8.42 -9.26
CA LEU A 24 21.04 -8.69 -10.35
C LEU A 24 19.63 -8.25 -9.96
N GLU A 25 19.26 -8.55 -8.71
CA GLU A 25 17.99 -8.16 -8.12
C GLU A 25 18.14 -6.81 -7.42
N TYR A 26 17.38 -5.83 -7.86
CA TYR A 26 17.39 -4.48 -7.27
C TYR A 26 16.12 -3.71 -7.59
N VAL A 27 15.83 -2.72 -6.77
CA VAL A 27 14.73 -1.80 -6.98
C VAL A 27 15.21 -0.62 -7.82
N TYR A 28 14.48 -0.34 -8.90
CA TYR A 28 14.77 0.78 -9.79
C TYR A 28 13.61 1.77 -9.82
N PHE A 29 13.83 2.95 -9.27
CA PHE A 29 12.84 4.02 -9.33
C PHE A 29 12.89 4.73 -10.66
N THR A 30 11.72 4.87 -11.29
CA THR A 30 11.55 5.56 -12.57
C THR A 30 10.42 6.58 -12.50
N GLY A 31 10.39 7.55 -13.42
CA GLY A 31 9.38 8.62 -13.50
C GLY A 31 8.61 8.58 -14.81
N LYS A 32 8.30 7.41 -15.36
CA LYS A 32 7.56 7.28 -16.61
C LYS A 32 6.15 7.84 -16.44
N THR A 33 5.76 8.80 -17.29
CA THR A 33 4.49 9.51 -17.20
C THR A 33 3.30 8.71 -17.73
N ASP A 34 3.54 7.76 -18.60
CA ASP A 34 2.55 6.92 -19.27
C ASP A 34 2.18 5.64 -18.51
N ALA A 35 3.01 5.25 -17.53
CA ALA A 35 2.82 4.00 -16.78
C ALA A 35 2.01 4.15 -15.49
N GLY A 36 1.63 5.38 -15.10
CA GLY A 36 1.02 5.63 -13.78
C GLY A 36 2.00 5.42 -12.62
N ASN A 37 1.48 5.35 -11.40
CA ASN A 37 2.27 4.91 -10.24
C ASN A 37 2.04 3.42 -10.05
N ASN A 38 3.08 2.64 -10.05
CA ASN A 38 3.01 1.19 -9.93
C ASN A 38 4.37 0.56 -9.63
N THR A 39 4.29 -0.68 -9.21
CA THR A 39 5.43 -1.59 -9.08
C THR A 39 5.29 -2.70 -10.13
N SER A 40 6.39 -3.14 -10.72
CA SER A 40 6.36 -4.15 -11.79
C SER A 40 5.87 -5.52 -11.33
N HIS A 41 6.09 -5.84 -10.05
CA HIS A 41 5.58 -7.05 -9.38
C HIS A 41 5.73 -6.91 -7.86
N ASP A 42 4.92 -7.64 -7.12
CA ASP A 42 5.01 -7.72 -5.67
C ASP A 42 6.11 -8.71 -5.24
N GLY A 43 6.82 -8.32 -4.20
CA GLY A 43 7.85 -9.14 -3.57
C GLY A 43 9.11 -9.35 -4.39
N TYR A 44 9.99 -10.17 -3.81
CA TYR A 44 11.27 -10.53 -4.42
C TYR A 44 11.09 -11.56 -5.53
N ARG A 45 11.77 -11.35 -6.67
CA ARG A 45 11.92 -12.33 -7.74
C ARG A 45 13.39 -12.50 -8.10
N LYS A 46 13.85 -13.75 -8.03
CA LYS A 46 15.24 -14.10 -8.32
C LYS A 46 15.61 -13.76 -9.77
N GLY A 47 16.69 -13.02 -9.95
CA GLY A 47 17.20 -12.62 -11.25
C GLY A 47 16.47 -11.47 -11.91
N GLU A 48 15.49 -10.85 -11.24
CA GLU A 48 14.68 -9.78 -11.78
C GLU A 48 14.93 -8.44 -11.07
N ARG A 49 14.86 -7.38 -11.86
CA ARG A 49 14.79 -5.99 -11.36
C ARG A 49 13.33 -5.67 -11.05
N THR A 50 13.07 -5.04 -9.92
CA THR A 50 11.75 -4.48 -9.62
C THR A 50 11.69 -3.01 -10.01
N ASP A 51 10.88 -2.67 -11.00
CA ASP A 51 10.65 -1.28 -11.39
C ASP A 51 9.56 -0.66 -10.51
N VAL A 52 9.88 0.45 -9.88
CA VAL A 52 8.95 1.29 -9.12
C VAL A 52 8.77 2.60 -9.87
N ASN A 53 7.61 2.76 -10.50
CA ASN A 53 7.30 3.95 -11.25
C ASN A 53 6.51 4.94 -10.41
N ILE A 54 7.04 6.15 -10.26
CA ILE A 54 6.37 7.27 -9.58
C ILE A 54 6.34 8.44 -10.54
N THR A 55 5.16 8.87 -10.94
CA THR A 55 5.03 10.01 -11.86
C THR A 55 5.55 11.29 -11.24
N ALA A 56 5.98 12.24 -12.07
CA ALA A 56 6.57 13.51 -11.62
C ALA A 56 5.63 14.32 -10.70
N PHE A 57 4.31 14.19 -10.90
CA PHE A 57 3.30 14.82 -10.05
C PHE A 57 3.44 14.31 -8.60
N TRP A 58 3.43 12.98 -8.40
CA TRP A 58 3.48 12.38 -7.08
C TRP A 58 4.83 12.51 -6.39
N TRP A 59 5.93 12.57 -7.13
CA TRP A 59 7.24 12.90 -6.55
C TRP A 59 7.26 14.25 -5.82
N ARG A 60 6.43 15.19 -6.27
CA ARG A 60 6.38 16.56 -5.71
C ARG A 60 5.30 16.73 -4.65
N GLN A 61 4.19 16.01 -4.77
CA GLN A 61 2.98 16.26 -3.98
C GLN A 61 2.81 15.27 -2.82
N ALA A 62 3.32 14.04 -2.93
CA ALA A 62 2.99 13.01 -1.97
C ALA A 62 4.16 12.09 -1.62
N GLU A 63 4.72 12.29 -0.44
CA GLU A 63 5.80 11.43 0.06
C GLU A 63 5.35 9.99 0.38
N TRP A 64 4.06 9.76 0.53
CA TRP A 64 3.51 8.44 0.83
C TRP A 64 3.54 7.50 -0.38
N MET A 65 3.38 8.02 -1.61
CA MET A 65 3.33 7.17 -2.81
C MET A 65 4.58 6.29 -2.99
N PRO A 66 5.82 6.81 -2.89
CA PRO A 66 7.00 5.95 -2.93
C PRO A 66 7.05 4.93 -1.79
N ALA A 67 6.46 5.21 -0.62
CA ALA A 67 6.40 4.26 0.47
C ALA A 67 5.36 3.17 0.24
N HIS A 68 4.21 3.51 -0.37
CA HIS A 68 3.20 2.55 -0.83
C HIS A 68 3.81 1.56 -1.83
N GLU A 69 4.45 2.06 -2.89
CA GLU A 69 5.08 1.21 -3.90
C GLU A 69 6.20 0.33 -3.33
N LEU A 70 6.94 0.82 -2.33
CA LEU A 70 7.89 -0.02 -1.60
C LEU A 70 7.20 -1.09 -0.76
N GLY A 71 5.97 -0.89 -0.31
CA GLY A 71 5.15 -1.93 0.30
C GLY A 71 4.93 -3.11 -0.64
N HIS A 72 4.63 -2.85 -1.93
CA HIS A 72 4.55 -3.88 -2.95
C HIS A 72 5.90 -4.59 -3.17
N VAL A 73 7.00 -3.84 -3.22
CA VAL A 73 8.35 -4.42 -3.30
C VAL A 73 8.63 -5.37 -2.13
N LEU A 74 8.10 -5.06 -0.94
CA LEU A 74 8.19 -5.90 0.25
C LEU A 74 7.18 -7.07 0.26
N GLY A 75 6.36 -7.22 -0.79
CA GLY A 75 5.43 -8.33 -0.96
C GLY A 75 4.03 -8.11 -0.40
N PHE A 76 3.66 -6.88 -0.07
CA PHE A 76 2.32 -6.56 0.44
C PHE A 76 1.36 -6.20 -0.68
N HIS A 77 0.19 -6.84 -0.69
CA HIS A 77 -0.95 -6.48 -1.52
C HIS A 77 -1.77 -5.35 -0.88
N HIS A 78 -2.73 -4.81 -1.63
CA HIS A 78 -3.63 -3.79 -1.09
C HIS A 78 -4.54 -4.35 0.00
N GLU A 79 -4.68 -3.65 1.11
CA GLU A 79 -5.43 -4.11 2.27
C GLU A 79 -6.90 -4.42 1.95
N HIS A 80 -7.55 -3.62 1.08
CA HIS A 80 -8.92 -3.85 0.64
C HIS A 80 -9.10 -5.08 -0.27
N GLN A 81 -8.03 -5.74 -0.70
CA GLN A 81 -8.05 -6.99 -1.46
C GLN A 81 -7.93 -8.23 -0.57
N ARG A 82 -7.91 -8.09 0.76
CA ARG A 82 -7.85 -9.22 1.67
C ARG A 82 -9.05 -10.14 1.47
N TRP A 83 -8.85 -11.44 1.66
CA TRP A 83 -9.87 -12.48 1.53
C TRP A 83 -11.04 -12.29 2.51
N ASP A 84 -10.80 -11.65 3.65
CA ASP A 84 -11.76 -11.40 4.72
C ASP A 84 -12.32 -9.97 4.72
N ARG A 85 -11.98 -9.15 3.74
CA ARG A 85 -12.29 -7.71 3.69
C ARG A 85 -13.78 -7.39 3.82
N ASP A 86 -14.67 -8.27 3.32
CA ASP A 86 -16.11 -8.05 3.34
C ASP A 86 -16.71 -8.04 4.75
N GLN A 87 -15.92 -8.46 5.77
CA GLN A 87 -16.26 -8.28 7.18
C GLN A 87 -16.01 -6.85 7.66
N PHE A 88 -15.21 -6.08 6.93
CA PHE A 88 -14.69 -4.77 7.33
C PHE A 88 -15.14 -3.65 6.40
N VAL A 89 -15.23 -3.91 5.11
CA VAL A 89 -15.61 -2.92 4.10
C VAL A 89 -16.60 -3.47 3.10
N THR A 90 -17.47 -2.60 2.59
CA THR A 90 -18.34 -2.86 1.45
C THR A 90 -17.73 -2.23 0.21
N ILE A 91 -17.67 -2.98 -0.90
CA ILE A 91 -17.23 -2.44 -2.20
C ILE A 91 -18.47 -2.17 -3.07
N HIS A 92 -18.60 -0.93 -3.50
CA HIS A 92 -19.66 -0.45 -4.39
C HIS A 92 -19.19 -0.56 -5.85
N TYR A 93 -19.30 -1.74 -6.42
CA TYR A 93 -18.83 -2.03 -7.78
C TYR A 93 -19.48 -1.15 -8.83
N GLU A 94 -20.74 -0.72 -8.60
CA GLU A 94 -21.47 0.21 -9.44
C GLU A 94 -20.82 1.58 -9.56
N ASN A 95 -20.04 1.98 -8.55
CA ASN A 95 -19.34 3.26 -8.51
C ASN A 95 -17.92 3.19 -9.11
N ILE A 96 -17.45 2.01 -9.50
CA ILE A 96 -16.10 1.85 -10.06
C ILE A 96 -16.09 2.22 -11.55
N LYS A 97 -15.05 2.92 -11.99
CA LYS A 97 -14.82 3.21 -13.41
C LYS A 97 -14.79 1.91 -14.22
N PRO A 98 -15.43 1.88 -15.41
CA PRO A 98 -15.38 0.73 -16.31
C PRO A 98 -13.95 0.26 -16.56
N GLY A 99 -13.70 -1.04 -16.45
CA GLY A 99 -12.39 -1.65 -16.63
C GLY A 99 -11.47 -1.65 -15.40
N ARG A 100 -11.93 -1.05 -14.28
CA ARG A 100 -11.15 -1.00 -13.03
C ARG A 100 -11.68 -1.92 -11.92
N GLN A 101 -12.72 -2.71 -12.20
CA GLN A 101 -13.34 -3.60 -11.22
C GLN A 101 -12.34 -4.62 -10.65
N HIS A 102 -11.41 -5.10 -11.47
CA HIS A 102 -10.38 -6.07 -11.07
C HIS A 102 -9.43 -5.53 -10.00
N ASP A 103 -9.29 -4.20 -9.84
CA ASP A 103 -8.48 -3.60 -8.77
C ASP A 103 -9.08 -3.88 -7.38
N TYR A 104 -10.35 -4.28 -7.34
CA TYR A 104 -11.12 -4.56 -6.13
C TYR A 104 -11.41 -6.05 -5.93
N ASP A 105 -10.85 -6.92 -6.74
CA ASP A 105 -10.95 -8.36 -6.54
C ASP A 105 -10.19 -8.77 -5.28
N TRP A 106 -10.78 -9.65 -4.47
CA TRP A 106 -10.09 -10.16 -3.30
C TRP A 106 -9.03 -11.19 -3.69
N ILE A 107 -7.97 -11.26 -2.91
CA ILE A 107 -6.85 -12.16 -3.08
C ILE A 107 -6.97 -13.28 -2.05
N ALA A 108 -6.87 -14.54 -2.49
CA ALA A 108 -6.99 -15.71 -1.61
C ALA A 108 -5.97 -15.64 -0.46
N GLN A 109 -6.37 -16.07 0.74
CA GLN A 109 -5.53 -16.06 1.95
C GLN A 109 -4.17 -16.71 1.75
N THR A 110 -4.12 -17.78 0.95
CA THR A 110 -2.88 -18.51 0.63
C THR A 110 -1.85 -17.68 -0.13
N ASN A 111 -2.26 -16.59 -0.75
CA ASN A 111 -1.41 -15.67 -1.51
C ASN A 111 -0.98 -14.46 -0.68
N TRP A 112 -1.46 -14.36 0.57
CA TRP A 112 -1.05 -13.30 1.47
C TRP A 112 0.22 -13.67 2.21
N ILE A 113 1.20 -12.77 2.15
CA ILE A 113 2.48 -12.97 2.83
C ILE A 113 2.33 -12.97 4.38
N VAL A 114 1.37 -12.22 4.89
CA VAL A 114 0.96 -12.21 6.32
C VAL A 114 -0.56 -12.18 6.42
N SER A 115 -1.14 -13.21 7.00
CA SER A 115 -2.60 -13.35 7.16
C SER A 115 -3.10 -13.26 8.62
N SER A 116 -2.19 -13.10 9.58
CA SER A 116 -2.49 -13.17 11.01
C SER A 116 -2.81 -11.82 11.67
N THR A 117 -2.62 -10.71 10.96
CA THR A 117 -2.89 -9.38 11.52
C THR A 117 -4.36 -8.99 11.37
N THR A 118 -4.81 -8.05 12.22
CA THR A 118 -6.12 -7.41 12.07
C THR A 118 -6.20 -6.61 10.78
N TYR A 119 -7.43 -6.41 10.26
CA TYR A 119 -7.67 -5.51 9.12
C TYR A 119 -7.31 -4.08 9.50
N ASP A 120 -6.62 -3.38 8.61
CA ASP A 120 -6.11 -2.04 8.89
C ASP A 120 -6.64 -0.99 7.91
N TYR A 121 -7.67 -0.28 8.32
CA TYR A 121 -8.24 0.84 7.54
C TYR A 121 -7.24 1.97 7.26
N ARG A 122 -6.18 2.07 8.07
CA ARG A 122 -5.15 3.12 7.95
C ARG A 122 -3.85 2.62 7.31
N SER A 123 -3.85 1.38 6.82
CA SER A 123 -2.69 0.84 6.10
C SER A 123 -2.30 1.76 4.96
N ILE A 124 -0.99 1.98 4.79
CA ILE A 124 -0.47 2.66 3.61
C ILE A 124 -0.81 1.89 2.32
N MET A 125 -1.14 0.59 2.46
CA MET A 125 -1.56 -0.27 1.35
C MET A 125 -3.08 -0.29 1.13
N HIS A 126 -3.88 0.50 1.86
CA HIS A 126 -5.32 0.55 1.67
C HIS A 126 -5.71 1.62 0.64
N TYR A 127 -6.60 1.30 -0.31
CA TYR A 127 -7.19 2.30 -1.18
C TYR A 127 -8.08 3.28 -0.40
N ARG A 128 -8.16 4.50 -0.91
CA ARG A 128 -9.07 5.53 -0.38
C ARG A 128 -10.51 5.23 -0.79
N VAL A 129 -11.44 5.83 -0.07
CA VAL A 129 -12.90 5.67 -0.26
C VAL A 129 -13.31 5.79 -1.72
N CYS A 130 -12.74 6.74 -2.45
CA CYS A 130 -13.17 7.11 -3.80
C CYS A 130 -12.19 6.70 -4.92
N TRP A 131 -11.13 5.98 -4.60
CA TRP A 131 -10.10 5.64 -5.59
C TRP A 131 -10.69 4.85 -6.76
N ALA A 132 -10.31 5.23 -7.99
CA ALA A 132 -10.85 4.65 -9.23
C ALA A 132 -12.38 4.68 -9.36
N GLY A 133 -13.08 5.49 -8.56
CA GLY A 133 -14.52 5.72 -8.68
C GLY A 133 -14.90 6.52 -9.92
N ALA A 134 -16.08 6.27 -10.48
CA ALA A 134 -16.57 6.96 -11.66
C ALA A 134 -16.72 8.48 -11.44
N CYS A 135 -17.03 8.89 -10.22
CA CYS A 135 -17.16 10.28 -9.79
C CYS A 135 -16.12 10.67 -8.73
N GLU A 136 -14.88 10.18 -8.86
CA GLU A 136 -13.79 10.41 -7.92
C GLU A 136 -13.54 11.90 -7.64
N SER A 137 -13.71 12.76 -8.65
CA SER A 137 -13.55 14.22 -8.50
C SER A 137 -14.64 14.90 -7.65
N GLU A 138 -15.80 14.26 -7.52
CA GLU A 138 -16.94 14.74 -6.75
C GLU A 138 -17.07 14.07 -5.39
N CYS A 139 -16.34 12.99 -5.20
CA CYS A 139 -16.38 12.19 -4.01
C CYS A 139 -15.57 12.84 -2.89
N LYS A 140 -16.17 12.90 -1.71
CA LYS A 140 -15.48 13.37 -0.51
C LYS A 140 -14.85 12.18 0.20
N ASP A 141 -13.55 12.12 0.17
CA ASP A 141 -12.81 11.13 0.96
C ASP A 141 -13.07 11.34 2.47
N GLY A 142 -13.30 10.27 3.17
CA GLY A 142 -13.14 10.21 4.63
C GLY A 142 -14.40 10.06 5.47
N ASP A 143 -15.60 10.23 4.94
CA ASP A 143 -16.79 10.11 5.78
C ASP A 143 -17.78 8.99 5.38
N GLY A 144 -17.49 8.22 4.32
CA GLY A 144 -18.37 7.15 3.83
C GLY A 144 -19.81 7.58 3.47
N SER A 145 -20.09 8.89 3.52
CA SER A 145 -21.40 9.43 3.23
C SER A 145 -21.58 9.83 1.77
N SER A 146 -20.52 9.77 0.98
CA SER A 146 -20.58 10.13 -0.43
C SER A 146 -21.31 9.08 -1.23
N PRO A 147 -22.34 9.45 -2.04
CA PRO A 147 -23.01 8.52 -2.93
C PRO A 147 -22.09 7.93 -4.01
N CYS A 148 -20.87 8.48 -4.12
CA CYS A 148 -19.82 8.06 -5.06
C CYS A 148 -18.71 7.22 -4.37
N ALA A 149 -18.88 6.87 -3.11
CA ALA A 149 -17.92 6.01 -2.42
C ALA A 149 -17.79 4.67 -3.14
N VAL A 150 -16.56 4.20 -3.29
CA VAL A 150 -16.27 2.86 -3.81
C VAL A 150 -16.05 1.88 -2.67
N ILE A 151 -15.51 2.37 -1.55
CA ILE A 151 -15.26 1.57 -0.34
C ILE A 151 -15.92 2.27 0.83
N ASP A 152 -16.83 1.57 1.52
CA ASP A 152 -17.39 2.01 2.79
C ASP A 152 -17.06 1.03 3.91
N PRO A 153 -16.75 1.48 5.14
CA PRO A 153 -16.59 0.60 6.28
C PRO A 153 -17.92 -0.05 6.66
N VAL A 154 -17.88 -1.31 7.07
CA VAL A 154 -19.04 -2.03 7.61
C VAL A 154 -19.30 -1.58 9.05
N GLY A 155 -20.55 -1.15 9.36
CA GLY A 155 -20.98 -0.74 10.72
C GLY A 155 -20.88 0.75 11.00
N THR A 156 -21.16 1.16 12.25
CA THR A 156 -21.35 2.57 12.62
C THR A 156 -20.22 3.17 13.48
N ASN A 157 -19.22 2.38 13.87
CA ASN A 157 -18.23 2.75 14.89
C ASN A 157 -16.83 3.10 14.34
N TYR A 158 -16.75 3.52 13.10
CA TYR A 158 -15.44 3.81 12.51
C TYR A 158 -15.13 5.31 12.55
N ASP A 159 -13.97 5.63 13.08
CA ASP A 159 -13.21 6.79 12.62
C ASP A 159 -13.04 6.58 11.11
N ARG A 160 -13.86 7.26 10.35
CA ARG A 160 -14.16 7.06 8.92
C ARG A 160 -13.00 7.37 7.98
N VAL A 161 -11.83 6.96 8.35
CA VAL A 161 -10.60 7.30 7.66
C VAL A 161 -10.01 6.05 7.05
N ILE A 162 -10.54 5.69 5.88
CA ILE A 162 -9.99 4.63 5.04
C ILE A 162 -8.89 5.21 4.16
N GLY A 163 -7.73 4.57 4.15
CA GLY A 163 -6.61 4.95 3.28
C GLY A 163 -6.10 6.37 3.54
N GLN A 164 -5.93 6.76 4.80
CA GLN A 164 -5.36 8.06 5.16
C GLN A 164 -3.86 8.11 4.86
N TRP A 165 -3.56 8.48 3.64
CA TRP A 165 -2.19 8.70 3.20
C TRP A 165 -1.64 10.08 3.61
N ASP A 166 -2.48 10.94 4.19
CA ASP A 166 -2.12 12.33 4.51
C ASP A 166 -1.09 12.44 5.64
N GLU A 167 -1.00 11.44 6.51
CA GLU A 167 0.01 11.42 7.56
C GLU A 167 1.37 10.89 7.09
N ASN A 168 1.50 10.43 5.86
CA ASN A 168 2.75 9.87 5.30
C ASN A 168 3.40 8.82 6.21
N LYS A 169 2.64 8.05 6.98
CA LYS A 169 3.15 7.11 7.98
C LYS A 169 2.88 5.68 7.57
N ILE A 170 3.82 4.82 7.92
CA ILE A 170 3.57 3.39 8.00
C ILE A 170 2.74 3.15 9.26
N SER A 171 1.60 2.47 9.16
CA SER A 171 0.76 2.17 10.31
C SER A 171 1.45 1.21 11.28
N ALA A 172 0.93 1.10 12.50
CA ALA A 172 1.43 0.12 13.47
C ALA A 172 1.26 -1.32 12.96
N THR A 173 0.15 -1.59 12.27
CA THR A 173 -0.14 -2.90 11.67
C THR A 173 0.74 -3.19 10.45
N ASP A 174 1.00 -2.19 9.58
CA ASP A 174 1.97 -2.35 8.50
C ASP A 174 3.37 -2.64 9.05
N ALA A 175 3.77 -1.93 10.12
CA ALA A 175 5.04 -2.17 10.80
C ALA A 175 5.10 -3.56 11.45
N GLU A 176 3.99 -4.06 11.98
CA GLU A 176 3.90 -5.44 12.48
C GLU A 176 4.05 -6.44 11.35
N LYS A 177 3.32 -6.27 10.25
CA LYS A 177 3.38 -7.15 9.08
C LYS A 177 4.81 -7.30 8.56
N VAL A 178 5.52 -6.18 8.37
CA VAL A 178 6.89 -6.25 7.85
C VAL A 178 7.85 -6.92 8.83
N ARG A 179 7.67 -6.76 10.15
CA ARG A 179 8.46 -7.49 11.16
C ARG A 179 8.15 -8.99 11.18
N LEU A 180 6.90 -9.39 10.97
CA LEU A 180 6.52 -10.80 10.87
C LEU A 180 7.19 -11.49 9.66
N VAL A 181 7.35 -10.78 8.56
CA VAL A 181 7.99 -11.31 7.35
C VAL A 181 9.51 -11.34 7.46
N TYR A 182 10.11 -10.22 7.86
CA TYR A 182 11.56 -9.99 7.75
C TYR A 182 12.30 -10.11 9.09
N GLY A 183 11.57 -10.37 10.18
CA GLY A 183 12.13 -10.38 11.52
C GLY A 183 12.27 -8.97 12.12
N THR A 184 12.55 -8.93 13.40
CA THR A 184 12.79 -7.67 14.13
C THR A 184 14.29 -7.39 14.16
N ALA A 185 14.68 -6.19 13.80
CA ALA A 185 16.07 -5.76 13.91
C ALA A 185 16.53 -5.83 15.38
N ALA A 186 17.72 -6.36 15.61
CA ALA A 186 18.32 -6.34 16.95
C ALA A 186 18.43 -4.89 17.44
N ALA A 187 18.05 -4.64 18.68
CA ALA A 187 18.24 -3.33 19.27
C ALA A 187 19.73 -2.94 19.14
N ALA A 188 19.99 -1.76 18.57
CA ALA A 188 21.34 -1.24 18.51
C ALA A 188 21.86 -1.14 19.94
N THR A 189 22.76 -2.05 20.33
CA THR A 189 23.47 -1.92 21.59
C THR A 189 24.35 -0.68 21.46
N SER A 190 23.93 0.41 22.09
CA SER A 190 24.77 1.59 22.27
C SER A 190 26.05 1.16 22.99
N ARG A 191 27.15 1.13 22.25
CA ARG A 191 28.50 1.06 22.84
C ARG A 191 28.99 2.46 23.15
#